data_b23a4253d2b7f4c7bca8232d454f93d7
#
_entry.id   b23a4253d2b7f4c7bca8232d454f93d7
#
_cell.length_a   1.000
_cell.length_b   1.000
_cell.length_c   1.000
_cell.angle_alpha   90.00
_cell.angle_beta   90.00
_cell.angle_gamma   90.00
#
_symmetry.space_group_name_H-M   'P 1'
#
loop_
_entity.id
_entity.type
_entity.pdbx_description
1 polymer ?
#
loop_
_entity_poly.entity_id
_entity_poly.type
_entity_poly.pdbx_seq_one_letter_code
_entity_poly.pdbx_strand_id
1 'polypeptide(L)' 'MTTQATETPRSEPARARALLSTADFRLLRNALATHAKATEAPEELAQINALYHRLGNYT' A
#
# COMPACT_ATOMS: atom_id res chain seq x y z
N MET A 1 -14.54 -17.66 12.98
CA MET A 1 -14.12 -17.65 12.46
C MET A 1 -13.36 -17.31 12.02
N THR A 2 -13.10 -17.16 11.92
CA THR A 2 -12.55 -16.95 11.41
C THR A 2 -11.70 -17.08 10.62
N THR A 3 -11.82 -17.30 10.13
CA THR A 3 -11.10 -17.69 9.14
C THR A 3 -10.24 -16.81 8.48
N GLN A 4 -10.38 -15.61 8.66
CA GLN A 4 -9.58 -14.69 8.13
C GLN A 4 -8.20 -14.88 8.45
N ALA A 5 -7.93 -15.41 9.54
CA ALA A 5 -6.60 -15.60 9.96
C ALA A 5 -5.86 -16.48 9.03
N THR A 6 -6.55 -17.18 8.20
CA THR A 6 -5.85 -18.06 7.33
C THR A 6 -5.18 -17.38 6.19
N GLU A 7 -5.42 -16.09 6.02
CA GLU A 7 -4.75 -15.44 4.97
C GLU A 7 -3.31 -15.40 5.22
N THR A 8 -2.48 -15.77 4.28
CA THR A 8 -1.05 -15.71 4.47
C THR A 8 -0.51 -14.44 3.89
N PRO A 9 0.57 -13.93 4.45
CA PRO A 9 1.15 -12.70 3.91
C PRO A 9 1.55 -12.81 2.47
N ARG A 10 1.96 -13.99 2.04
CA ARG A 10 2.42 -14.10 0.69
C ARG A 10 1.31 -14.00 -0.33
N SER A 11 0.06 -14.23 0.04
CA SER A 11 -1.00 -14.10 -0.93
C SER A 11 -1.49 -12.68 -1.08
N GLU A 12 -1.08 -11.77 -0.22
CA GLU A 12 -1.54 -10.40 -0.28
C GLU A 12 -1.10 -9.66 -1.52
N PRO A 13 0.16 -9.76 -1.96
CA PRO A 13 0.57 -9.08 -3.19
C PRO A 13 -0.19 -9.58 -4.40
N ALA A 14 -0.40 -10.87 -4.50
CA ALA A 14 -1.14 -11.41 -5.62
C ALA A 14 -2.58 -10.97 -5.61
N ARG A 15 -3.18 -10.91 -4.43
CA ARG A 15 -4.54 -10.45 -4.29
C ARG A 15 -4.66 -8.99 -4.68
N ALA A 16 -3.73 -8.16 -4.26
CA ALA A 16 -3.75 -6.75 -4.61
C ALA A 16 -3.65 -6.57 -6.11
N ARG A 17 -2.80 -7.35 -6.76
CA ARG A 17 -2.67 -7.25 -8.22
C ARG A 17 -3.92 -7.71 -8.93
N ALA A 18 -4.65 -8.63 -8.33
CA ALA A 18 -5.89 -9.10 -8.93
C ALA A 18 -6.99 -8.06 -8.85
N LEU A 19 -6.92 -7.19 -7.83
CA LEU A 19 -7.97 -6.21 -7.61
C LEU A 19 -7.65 -4.84 -8.19
N LEU A 20 -6.39 -4.53 -8.38
CA LEU A 20 -5.98 -3.19 -8.77
C LEU A 20 -5.12 -3.23 -10.01
N SER A 21 -5.29 -2.24 -10.87
CA SER A 21 -4.48 -2.12 -12.07
C SER A 21 -3.20 -1.35 -11.77
N THR A 22 -2.28 -1.35 -12.73
CA THR A 22 -1.07 -0.55 -12.61
C THR A 22 -1.42 0.92 -12.42
N ALA A 23 -2.44 1.39 -13.12
CA ALA A 23 -2.86 2.78 -12.97
C ALA A 23 -3.37 3.06 -11.57
N ASP A 24 -4.06 2.09 -10.96
CA ASP A 24 -4.53 2.24 -9.60
C ASP A 24 -3.37 2.37 -8.62
N PHE A 25 -2.34 1.54 -8.78
CA PHE A 25 -1.17 1.62 -7.91
C PHE A 25 -0.46 2.96 -8.08
N ARG A 26 -0.38 3.45 -9.30
CA ARG A 26 0.25 4.72 -9.55
C ARG A 26 -0.52 5.86 -8.89
N LEU A 27 -1.84 5.82 -8.99
CA LEU A 27 -2.67 6.82 -8.36
C LEU A 27 -2.50 6.79 -6.84
N LEU A 28 -2.46 5.59 -6.24
CA LEU A 28 -2.27 5.46 -4.81
C LEU A 28 -0.93 6.03 -4.37
N ARG A 29 0.13 5.76 -5.13
CA ARG A 29 1.43 6.30 -4.79
C ARG A 29 1.42 7.82 -4.84
N ASN A 30 0.77 8.39 -5.84
CA ASN A 30 0.68 9.84 -5.93
C ASN A 30 -0.10 10.42 -4.77
N ALA A 31 -1.18 9.77 -4.39
CA ALA A 31 -1.98 10.22 -3.26
C ALA A 31 -1.18 10.19 -1.97
N LEU A 32 -0.38 9.13 -1.79
CA LEU A 32 0.46 9.02 -0.61
C LEU A 32 1.53 10.11 -0.58
N ALA A 33 2.13 10.39 -1.73
CA ALA A 33 3.14 11.42 -1.80
C ALA A 33 2.56 12.79 -1.44
N THR A 34 1.36 13.08 -1.91
CA THR A 34 0.69 14.32 -1.60
C THR A 34 0.32 14.38 -0.12
N HIS A 35 -0.19 13.28 0.42
CA HIS A 35 -0.56 13.23 1.82
C HIS A 35 0.68 13.41 2.71
N ALA A 36 1.81 12.84 2.31
CA ALA A 36 3.03 12.95 3.10
C ALA A 36 3.46 14.40 3.25
N LYS A 37 3.24 15.22 2.23
CA LYS A 37 3.62 16.61 2.30
C LYS A 37 2.81 17.39 3.34
N ALA A 38 1.61 16.92 3.63
CA ALA A 38 0.75 17.58 4.59
C ALA A 38 0.83 16.96 5.98
N THR A 39 1.53 15.86 6.11
CA THR A 39 1.57 15.11 7.38
C THR A 39 2.77 15.53 8.18
N GLU A 40 2.55 15.82 9.46
CA GLU A 40 3.64 16.23 10.33
C GLU A 40 4.01 15.17 11.35
N ALA A 41 3.21 14.15 11.52
CA ALA A 41 3.48 13.10 12.50
C ALA A 41 4.56 12.17 11.98
N PRO A 42 5.69 12.02 12.70
CA PRO A 42 6.79 11.18 12.20
C PRO A 42 6.39 9.72 12.02
N GLU A 43 5.54 9.21 12.90
CA GLU A 43 5.13 7.81 12.79
C GLU A 43 4.32 7.58 11.55
N GLU A 44 3.45 8.52 11.23
CA GLU A 44 2.63 8.39 10.05
C GLU A 44 3.47 8.53 8.80
N LEU A 45 4.45 9.43 8.81
CA LEU A 45 5.35 9.58 7.67
C LEU A 45 6.13 8.30 7.42
N ALA A 46 6.58 7.64 8.47
CA ALA A 46 7.30 6.38 8.31
C ALA A 46 6.39 5.32 7.68
N GLN A 47 5.14 5.28 8.09
CA GLN A 47 4.21 4.32 7.55
C GLN A 47 3.89 4.62 6.09
N ILE A 48 3.73 5.90 5.75
CA ILE A 48 3.49 6.31 4.38
C ILE A 48 4.65 5.92 3.49
N ASN A 49 5.88 6.14 3.95
CA ASN A 49 7.05 5.79 3.16
C ASN A 49 7.14 4.29 2.93
N ALA A 50 6.88 3.51 3.95
CA ALA A 50 6.92 2.06 3.82
C ALA A 50 5.86 1.58 2.82
N LEU A 51 4.68 2.14 2.90
CA LEU A 51 3.60 1.76 1.99
C LEU A 51 3.91 2.21 0.56
N TYR A 52 4.45 3.39 0.40
CA TYR A 52 4.81 3.91 -0.91
C TYR A 52 5.80 2.96 -1.59
N HIS A 53 6.80 2.51 -0.85
CA HIS A 53 7.78 1.59 -1.41
C HIS A 53 7.17 0.25 -1.77
N ARG A 54 6.27 -0.25 -0.92
CA ARG A 54 5.61 -1.51 -1.23
C ARG A 54 4.75 -1.41 -2.48
N LEU A 55 4.04 -0.29 -2.63
CA LEU A 55 3.22 -0.10 -3.82
C LEU A 55 4.08 -0.04 -5.08
N GLY A 56 5.27 0.53 -4.97
CA GLY A 56 6.18 0.59 -6.10
C GLY A 56 6.60 -0.79 -6.60
N ASN A 57 6.60 -1.77 -5.72
CA ASN A 57 6.98 -3.12 -6.13
C ASN A 57 5.92 -3.79 -6.99
N TYR A 58 4.70 -3.27 -7.02
CA TYR A 58 3.62 -3.85 -7.80
C TYR A 58 3.52 -3.22 -9.18
N THR A 59 4.18 -2.13 -9.39
CA THR A 59 4.13 -1.45 -10.67
C THR A 59 5.40 -1.69 -11.45
#